data_51a119b2b967166d2270c9296a3c0635
#
_entry.id   51a119b2b967166d2270c9296a3c0635
#
_cell.length_a   1.000
_cell.length_b   1.000
_cell.length_c   1.000
_cell.angle_alpha   90.00
_cell.angle_beta   90.00
_cell.angle_gamma   90.00
#
_symmetry.space_group_name_H-M   'P 1'
#
loop_
_entity.id
_entity.type
_entity.pdbx_description
1 polymer ?
#
loop_
_entity_poly.entity_id
_entity_poly.type
_entity_poly.pdbx_seq_one_letter_code
_entity_poly.pdbx_strand_id
1 'polypeptide(L)'
;RIPSRQIKKSPTRDILHVVGKVISGDTLDVMVCHFPSRSGGKAKSEIHRLLVAEILKQKVDSVMQVRQHPSVIIMGDFNDEPTDKSMERLCADGRLRNLMKGKQEGTYRYRGEWGILDQFLVSENLLDKKGSIRTSGKKAQILRHEFLLEEDEKHGGDKPYRTYNGMKYQGGFSDHLPIAFDLQIIIRDDKDYCSE
;
A
#
# COMPACT_ATOMS: atom_id res chain seq x y z
N ARG A 1 6.65 -2.70 15.57
CA ARG A 1 6.11 -1.35 15.29
C ARG A 1 7.28 -0.41 15.03
N ILE A 2 7.15 0.42 14.02
CA ILE A 2 8.14 1.43 13.67
C ILE A 2 7.55 2.78 14.15
N PRO A 3 8.11 3.40 15.18
CA PRO A 3 7.54 4.62 15.72
C PRO A 3 7.76 5.78 14.76
N SER A 4 6.67 6.39 14.32
CA SER A 4 6.67 7.62 13.52
C SER A 4 6.59 8.89 14.40
N ARG A 5 6.79 8.73 15.72
CA ARG A 5 6.63 9.78 16.75
C ARG A 5 7.62 10.94 16.67
N GLN A 6 8.57 10.93 15.75
CA GLN A 6 9.52 12.04 15.58
C GLN A 6 8.88 13.34 15.05
N ILE A 7 7.61 13.28 14.63
CA ILE A 7 6.84 14.45 14.22
C ILE A 7 6.27 15.12 15.49
N LYS A 8 7.04 15.99 16.12
CA LYS A 8 6.72 16.62 17.43
C LYS A 8 5.39 17.39 17.49
N LYS A 9 4.76 17.75 16.38
CA LYS A 9 3.53 18.58 16.35
C LYS A 9 2.27 17.86 15.85
N SER A 10 2.37 16.62 15.36
CA SER A 10 1.21 15.87 14.88
C SER A 10 1.52 14.39 15.03
N PRO A 11 1.09 13.75 16.13
CA PRO A 11 1.31 12.30 16.29
C PRO A 11 0.63 11.58 15.12
N THR A 12 1.38 10.75 14.43
CA THR A 12 0.87 9.89 13.38
C THR A 12 0.88 8.43 13.84
N ARG A 13 0.21 7.57 13.09
CA ARG A 13 0.11 6.14 13.39
C ARG A 13 1.46 5.47 13.18
N ASP A 14 1.75 4.46 14.01
CA ASP A 14 2.92 3.62 13.82
C ASP A 14 2.76 2.77 12.55
N ILE A 15 3.88 2.43 11.91
CA ILE A 15 3.92 1.47 10.82
C ILE A 15 3.96 0.06 11.43
N LEU A 16 3.03 -0.80 11.07
CA LEU A 16 3.06 -2.21 11.44
C LEU A 16 4.01 -2.96 10.51
N HIS A 17 5.03 -3.62 11.05
CA HIS A 17 5.90 -4.51 10.31
C HIS A 17 5.72 -5.94 10.82
N VAL A 18 5.36 -6.83 9.92
CA VAL A 18 5.18 -8.27 10.17
C VAL A 18 6.20 -9.02 9.34
N VAL A 19 6.87 -9.99 9.95
CA VAL A 19 7.83 -10.88 9.30
C VAL A 19 7.35 -12.31 9.51
N GLY A 20 7.26 -13.07 8.45
CA GLY A 20 6.83 -14.46 8.48
C GLY A 20 7.52 -15.31 7.45
N LYS A 21 7.59 -16.62 7.71
CA LYS A 21 7.95 -17.62 6.69
C LYS A 21 6.68 -18.10 5.99
N VAL A 22 6.73 -18.15 4.66
CA VAL A 22 5.68 -18.77 3.85
C VAL A 22 5.98 -20.26 3.65
N ILE A 23 5.03 -20.99 3.07
CA ILE A 23 5.11 -22.45 2.91
C ILE A 23 6.35 -22.92 2.11
N SER A 24 6.89 -22.08 1.22
CA SER A 24 8.15 -22.35 0.50
C SER A 24 9.41 -22.24 1.38
N GLY A 25 9.27 -21.85 2.66
CA GLY A 25 10.39 -21.59 3.58
C GLY A 25 10.98 -20.17 3.47
N ASP A 26 10.59 -19.41 2.46
CA ASP A 26 11.08 -18.05 2.25
C ASP A 26 10.49 -17.06 3.27
N THR A 27 11.22 -15.99 3.52
CA THR A 27 10.75 -14.92 4.41
C THR A 27 10.01 -13.85 3.61
N LEU A 28 8.83 -13.48 4.10
CA LEU A 28 8.03 -12.37 3.60
C LEU A 28 7.97 -11.28 4.67
N ASP A 29 8.34 -10.07 4.30
CA ASP A 29 8.22 -8.87 5.11
C ASP A 29 7.01 -8.05 4.64
N VAL A 30 6.01 -7.83 5.51
CA VAL A 30 4.80 -7.05 5.21
C VAL A 30 4.77 -5.81 6.09
N MET A 31 4.65 -4.63 5.49
CA MET A 31 4.52 -3.37 6.20
C MET A 31 3.15 -2.75 5.90
N VAL A 32 2.38 -2.43 6.95
CA VAL A 32 1.07 -1.78 6.82
C VAL A 32 1.16 -0.35 7.33
N CYS A 33 0.74 0.59 6.49
CA CYS A 33 0.89 2.01 6.70
C CYS A 33 -0.46 2.73 6.72
N HIS A 34 -0.53 3.80 7.50
CA HIS A 34 -1.57 4.81 7.36
C HIS A 34 -0.92 6.17 7.59
N PHE A 35 -0.57 6.83 6.49
CA PHE A 35 0.15 8.10 6.49
C PHE A 35 -0.71 9.27 6.99
N PRO A 36 -0.08 10.39 7.40
CA PRO A 36 -0.81 11.59 7.81
C PRO A 36 -1.78 12.08 6.74
N SER A 37 -3.01 12.38 7.17
CA SER A 37 -4.08 12.82 6.29
C SER A 37 -3.77 14.15 5.60
N ARG A 38 -4.53 14.46 4.53
CA ARG A 38 -4.47 15.74 3.83
C ARG A 38 -5.19 16.89 4.59
N SER A 39 -5.44 16.70 5.91
CA SER A 39 -6.11 17.70 6.76
C SER A 39 -5.37 19.04 6.73
N GLY A 40 -6.11 20.12 6.54
CA GLY A 40 -5.55 21.45 6.36
C GLY A 40 -5.00 21.75 4.96
N GLY A 41 -5.14 20.81 4.02
CA GLY A 41 -4.72 20.91 2.62
C GLY A 41 -3.55 20.00 2.26
N LYS A 42 -3.57 19.49 1.01
CA LYS A 42 -2.58 18.53 0.49
C LYS A 42 -1.14 19.07 0.61
N ALA A 43 -0.91 20.30 0.15
CA ALA A 43 0.42 20.92 0.17
C ALA A 43 0.94 21.18 1.59
N LYS A 44 0.08 21.68 2.49
CA LYS A 44 0.46 21.98 3.87
C LYS A 44 0.84 20.73 4.67
N SER A 45 0.17 19.60 4.40
CA SER A 45 0.41 18.33 5.09
C SER A 45 1.47 17.45 4.41
N GLU A 46 1.95 17.80 3.20
CA GLU A 46 2.92 17.02 2.42
C GLU A 46 4.20 16.72 3.21
N ILE A 47 4.72 17.70 3.95
CA ILE A 47 5.94 17.52 4.74
C ILE A 47 5.84 16.38 5.75
N HIS A 48 4.66 16.18 6.34
CA HIS A 48 4.44 15.10 7.32
C HIS A 48 4.46 13.73 6.63
N ARG A 49 3.87 13.62 5.43
CA ARG A 49 3.91 12.37 4.65
C ARG A 49 5.31 12.05 4.13
N LEU A 50 6.06 13.07 3.72
CA LEU A 50 7.48 12.92 3.33
C LEU A 50 8.33 12.42 4.49
N LEU A 51 8.14 12.93 5.71
CA LEU A 51 8.86 12.45 6.90
C LEU A 51 8.55 10.99 7.21
N VAL A 52 7.29 10.57 7.11
CA VAL A 52 6.91 9.16 7.31
C VAL A 52 7.46 8.29 6.19
N ALA A 53 7.45 8.76 4.95
CA ALA A 53 8.05 8.06 3.81
C ALA A 53 9.56 7.84 4.03
N GLU A 54 10.28 8.82 4.57
CA GLU A 54 11.71 8.69 4.88
C GLU A 54 11.97 7.64 5.97
N ILE A 55 11.17 7.63 7.04
CA ILE A 55 11.24 6.62 8.10
C ILE A 55 10.97 5.22 7.55
N LEU A 56 9.94 5.09 6.70
CA LEU A 56 9.60 3.83 6.04
C LEU A 56 10.74 3.37 5.12
N LYS A 57 11.30 4.29 4.32
CA LYS A 57 12.42 3.98 3.43
C LYS A 57 13.64 3.47 4.19
N GLN A 58 14.04 4.12 5.28
CA GLN A 58 15.14 3.66 6.13
C GLN A 58 14.90 2.25 6.67
N LYS A 59 13.65 1.92 7.03
CA LYS A 59 13.30 0.57 7.47
C LYS A 59 13.38 -0.44 6.33
N VAL A 60 12.89 -0.09 5.15
CA VAL A 60 13.00 -0.91 3.93
C VAL A 60 14.49 -1.16 3.62
N ASP A 61 15.31 -0.12 3.64
CA ASP A 61 16.75 -0.22 3.40
C ASP A 61 17.42 -1.20 4.37
N SER A 62 17.04 -1.15 5.65
CA SER A 62 17.54 -2.10 6.67
C SER A 62 17.13 -3.54 6.35
N VAL A 63 15.90 -3.77 5.89
CA VAL A 63 15.43 -5.12 5.48
C VAL A 63 16.20 -5.59 4.24
N MET A 64 16.35 -4.72 3.24
CA MET A 64 17.06 -5.02 1.99
C MET A 64 18.55 -5.36 2.23
N GLN A 65 19.17 -4.79 3.27
CA GLN A 65 20.57 -5.09 3.62
C GLN A 65 20.75 -6.47 4.26
N VAL A 66 19.79 -6.93 5.05
CA VAL A 66 19.92 -8.20 5.80
C VAL A 66 19.30 -9.40 5.09
N ARG A 67 18.53 -9.19 4.01
CA ARG A 67 17.90 -10.25 3.22
C ARG A 67 18.69 -10.47 1.93
N GLN A 68 18.98 -11.71 1.61
CA GLN A 68 19.61 -12.10 0.34
C GLN A 68 18.65 -11.88 -0.85
N HIS A 69 17.38 -12.26 -0.67
CA HIS A 69 16.30 -12.11 -1.63
C HIS A 69 15.09 -11.45 -0.94
N PRO A 70 15.08 -10.11 -0.79
CA PRO A 70 14.08 -9.43 0.00
C PRO A 70 12.71 -9.47 -0.69
N SER A 71 11.77 -10.21 -0.10
CA SER A 71 10.36 -10.22 -0.48
C SER A 71 9.59 -9.28 0.45
N VAL A 72 9.38 -8.04 -0.01
CA VAL A 72 8.78 -6.96 0.78
C VAL A 72 7.48 -6.50 0.13
N ILE A 73 6.42 -6.43 0.92
CA ILE A 73 5.14 -5.83 0.55
C ILE A 73 4.87 -4.67 1.51
N ILE A 74 4.53 -3.52 0.97
CA ILE A 74 4.11 -2.35 1.73
C ILE A 74 2.73 -1.95 1.24
N MET A 75 1.77 -1.78 2.15
CA MET A 75 0.38 -1.51 1.79
C MET A 75 -0.32 -0.59 2.78
N GLY A 76 -1.41 0.01 2.35
CA GLY A 76 -2.32 0.81 3.17
C GLY A 76 -2.66 2.15 2.56
N ASP A 77 -3.23 3.04 3.39
CA ASP A 77 -3.58 4.40 3.03
C ASP A 77 -2.36 5.32 3.21
N PHE A 78 -1.81 5.78 2.09
CA PHE A 78 -0.69 6.73 2.08
C PHE A 78 -1.13 8.19 2.04
N ASN A 79 -2.43 8.44 1.89
CA ASN A 79 -2.96 9.80 1.74
C ASN A 79 -2.27 10.61 0.62
N ASP A 80 -1.59 9.92 -0.30
CA ASP A 80 -0.90 10.49 -1.47
C ASP A 80 -1.13 9.62 -2.71
N GLU A 81 -1.19 10.28 -3.86
CA GLU A 81 -1.31 9.64 -5.17
C GLU A 81 -0.01 8.91 -5.53
N PRO A 82 -0.06 7.90 -6.45
CA PRO A 82 1.15 7.19 -6.90
C PRO A 82 2.25 8.08 -7.46
N THR A 83 1.92 9.30 -7.89
CA THR A 83 2.83 10.30 -8.46
C THR A 83 3.20 11.41 -7.48
N ASP A 84 2.71 11.36 -6.24
CA ASP A 84 3.09 12.33 -5.22
C ASP A 84 4.50 12.05 -4.67
N LYS A 85 5.16 13.09 -4.19
CA LYS A 85 6.58 13.06 -3.79
C LYS A 85 6.93 11.98 -2.76
N SER A 86 6.00 11.66 -1.83
CA SER A 86 6.24 10.60 -0.85
C SER A 86 6.35 9.23 -1.51
N MET A 87 5.51 8.95 -2.51
CA MET A 87 5.53 7.70 -3.28
C MET A 87 6.72 7.64 -4.23
N GLU A 88 7.03 8.75 -4.91
CA GLU A 88 8.23 8.86 -5.74
C GLU A 88 9.50 8.64 -4.91
N ARG A 89 9.57 9.20 -3.70
CA ARG A 89 10.70 9.01 -2.77
C ARG A 89 10.90 7.55 -2.39
N LEU A 90 9.83 6.81 -2.13
CA LEU A 90 9.89 5.39 -1.79
C LEU A 90 10.37 4.51 -2.95
N CYS A 91 10.04 4.89 -4.19
CA CYS A 91 10.35 4.13 -5.39
C CYS A 91 11.59 4.65 -6.16
N ALA A 92 12.25 5.71 -5.68
CA ALA A 92 13.28 6.45 -6.42
C ALA A 92 14.50 5.61 -6.85
N ASP A 93 14.87 4.61 -6.06
CA ASP A 93 16.04 3.75 -6.31
C ASP A 93 15.70 2.47 -7.10
N GLY A 94 14.43 2.31 -7.52
CA GLY A 94 13.95 1.17 -8.31
C GLY A 94 13.81 -0.14 -7.55
N ARG A 95 14.13 -0.19 -6.24
CA ARG A 95 14.00 -1.41 -5.42
C ARG A 95 12.56 -1.74 -5.04
N LEU A 96 11.70 -0.73 -5.03
CA LEU A 96 10.25 -0.86 -4.83
C LEU A 96 9.51 -0.41 -6.08
N ARG A 97 8.45 -1.13 -6.41
CA ARG A 97 7.52 -0.78 -7.47
C ARG A 97 6.12 -0.56 -6.90
N ASN A 98 5.51 0.56 -7.26
CA ASN A 98 4.13 0.85 -6.92
C ASN A 98 3.18 0.19 -7.95
N LEU A 99 2.38 -0.77 -7.51
CA LEU A 99 1.45 -1.52 -8.35
C LEU A 99 0.17 -0.74 -8.70
N MET A 100 -0.07 0.37 -8.01
CA MET A 100 -1.24 1.23 -8.25
C MET A 100 -0.97 2.33 -9.28
N LYS A 101 0.30 2.53 -9.66
CA LYS A 101 0.68 3.55 -10.66
C LYS A 101 0.08 3.23 -12.02
N GLY A 102 -0.63 4.20 -12.61
CA GLY A 102 -1.29 4.06 -13.90
C GLY A 102 -2.70 3.46 -13.86
N LYS A 103 -3.25 3.16 -12.67
CA LYS A 103 -4.67 2.82 -12.52
C LYS A 103 -5.53 4.04 -12.86
N GLN A 104 -6.70 3.79 -13.44
CA GLN A 104 -7.67 4.85 -13.80
C GLN A 104 -8.75 5.04 -12.75
N GLU A 105 -8.97 4.02 -11.92
CA GLU A 105 -9.97 4.02 -10.86
C GLU A 105 -9.35 4.54 -9.56
N GLY A 106 -10.15 5.24 -8.75
CA GLY A 106 -9.73 5.74 -7.45
C GLY A 106 -10.17 4.83 -6.29
N THR A 107 -9.45 4.90 -5.17
CA THR A 107 -9.80 4.21 -3.92
C THR A 107 -10.59 5.11 -2.98
N TYR A 108 -10.47 6.42 -3.12
CA TYR A 108 -11.10 7.44 -2.30
C TYR A 108 -11.75 8.52 -3.15
N ARG A 109 -12.91 9.03 -2.73
CA ARG A 109 -13.58 10.12 -3.45
C ARG A 109 -13.76 11.35 -2.58
N TYR A 110 -13.31 12.48 -3.10
CA TYR A 110 -13.43 13.77 -2.45
C TYR A 110 -13.96 14.85 -3.40
N ARG A 111 -15.09 15.46 -3.05
CA ARG A 111 -15.76 16.51 -3.86
C ARG A 111 -16.00 16.11 -5.32
N GLY A 112 -16.41 14.88 -5.55
CA GLY A 112 -16.69 14.36 -6.87
C GLY A 112 -15.49 13.75 -7.61
N GLU A 113 -14.27 13.98 -7.14
CA GLU A 113 -13.05 13.49 -7.76
C GLU A 113 -12.54 12.22 -7.08
N TRP A 114 -12.19 11.21 -7.88
CA TRP A 114 -11.58 9.98 -7.41
C TRP A 114 -10.07 10.12 -7.34
N GLY A 115 -9.47 9.64 -6.26
CA GLY A 115 -8.04 9.59 -6.04
C GLY A 115 -7.57 8.20 -5.60
N ILE A 116 -6.33 7.83 -5.92
CA ILE A 116 -5.71 6.58 -5.51
C ILE A 116 -4.84 6.84 -4.29
N LEU A 117 -5.42 6.74 -3.08
CA LEU A 117 -4.71 7.01 -1.83
C LEU A 117 -4.16 5.75 -1.17
N ASP A 118 -4.74 4.60 -1.51
CA ASP A 118 -4.33 3.28 -1.04
C ASP A 118 -3.34 2.68 -2.03
N GLN A 119 -2.19 2.22 -1.53
CA GLN A 119 -1.09 1.80 -2.37
C GLN A 119 -0.63 0.37 -2.03
N PHE A 120 -0.09 -0.32 -3.05
CA PHE A 120 0.77 -1.48 -2.91
C PHE A 120 2.14 -1.16 -3.49
N LEU A 121 3.17 -1.21 -2.64
CA LEU A 121 4.56 -1.20 -3.10
C LEU A 121 5.16 -2.57 -2.82
N VAL A 122 5.82 -3.12 -3.82
CA VAL A 122 6.46 -4.44 -3.72
C VAL A 122 7.93 -4.35 -4.10
N SER A 123 8.77 -5.19 -3.49
CA SER A 123 10.17 -5.31 -3.92
C SER A 123 10.25 -5.92 -5.32
N GLU A 124 11.26 -5.52 -6.09
CA GLU A 124 11.51 -6.06 -7.45
C GLU A 124 11.64 -7.58 -7.45
N ASN A 125 12.16 -8.17 -6.36
CA ASN A 125 12.24 -9.63 -6.21
C ASN A 125 10.88 -10.33 -6.32
N LEU A 126 9.80 -9.69 -5.87
CA LEU A 126 8.43 -10.22 -6.01
C LEU A 126 7.90 -10.16 -7.45
N LEU A 127 8.55 -9.43 -8.34
CA LEU A 127 8.20 -9.32 -9.76
C LEU A 127 9.03 -10.26 -10.63
N ASP A 128 10.05 -10.92 -10.05
CA ASP A 128 10.83 -11.94 -10.74
C ASP A 128 9.99 -13.20 -10.97
N LYS A 129 9.88 -13.59 -12.23
CA LYS A 129 9.12 -14.80 -12.64
C LYS A 129 9.74 -16.10 -12.12
N LYS A 130 11.01 -16.09 -11.72
CA LYS A 130 11.73 -17.25 -11.20
C LYS A 130 11.68 -17.34 -9.67
N GLY A 131 11.22 -16.27 -9.00
CA GLY A 131 11.08 -16.23 -7.54
C GLY A 131 10.08 -17.25 -7.02
N SER A 132 10.33 -17.82 -5.85
CA SER A 132 9.41 -18.71 -5.14
C SER A 132 8.20 -17.97 -4.59
N ILE A 133 8.35 -16.69 -4.23
CA ILE A 133 7.26 -15.77 -3.94
C ILE A 133 7.23 -14.73 -5.05
N ARG A 134 6.10 -14.61 -5.73
CA ARG A 134 6.01 -13.70 -6.87
C ARG A 134 4.60 -13.16 -7.12
N THR A 135 4.54 -12.01 -7.78
CA THR A 135 3.31 -11.44 -8.34
C THR A 135 3.55 -10.94 -9.76
N SER A 136 2.53 -10.91 -10.59
CA SER A 136 2.65 -10.36 -11.95
C SER A 136 2.74 -8.82 -11.95
N GLY A 137 2.45 -8.17 -10.84
CA GLY A 137 2.35 -6.71 -10.74
C GLY A 137 1.16 -6.09 -11.50
N LYS A 138 0.61 -6.82 -12.48
CA LYS A 138 -0.52 -6.37 -13.33
C LYS A 138 -1.90 -6.63 -12.70
N LYS A 139 -1.96 -7.51 -11.70
CA LYS A 139 -3.21 -7.96 -11.07
C LYS A 139 -3.64 -7.13 -9.87
N ALA A 140 -2.90 -6.08 -9.50
CA ALA A 140 -3.39 -5.17 -8.50
C ALA A 140 -4.67 -4.48 -9.00
N GLN A 141 -5.72 -4.51 -8.21
CA GLN A 141 -7.04 -4.01 -8.57
C GLN A 141 -7.68 -3.27 -7.41
N ILE A 142 -8.59 -2.37 -7.73
CA ILE A 142 -9.49 -1.71 -6.78
C ILE A 142 -10.80 -2.48 -6.82
N LEU A 143 -11.25 -2.98 -5.68
CA LEU A 143 -12.49 -3.76 -5.60
C LEU A 143 -13.69 -2.81 -5.55
N ARG A 144 -14.37 -2.68 -6.69
CA ARG A 144 -15.50 -1.78 -6.88
C ARG A 144 -16.81 -2.55 -7.04
N HIS A 145 -17.22 -3.25 -5.97
CA HIS A 145 -18.50 -3.95 -5.93
C HIS A 145 -19.66 -2.98 -5.62
N GLU A 146 -20.83 -3.20 -6.20
CA GLU A 146 -22.02 -2.34 -6.04
C GLU A 146 -22.35 -2.10 -4.57
N PHE A 147 -22.28 -3.14 -3.71
CA PHE A 147 -22.58 -3.00 -2.28
C PHE A 147 -21.60 -2.12 -1.51
N LEU A 148 -20.41 -1.82 -2.07
CA LEU A 148 -19.43 -0.90 -1.47
C LEU A 148 -19.67 0.54 -1.86
N LEU A 149 -20.66 0.82 -2.70
CA LEU A 149 -20.91 2.11 -3.32
C LEU A 149 -22.31 2.62 -2.92
N GLU A 150 -22.45 3.93 -2.91
CA GLU A 150 -23.70 4.66 -2.84
C GLU A 150 -23.68 5.82 -3.82
N GLU A 151 -24.85 6.34 -4.20
CA GLU A 151 -24.97 7.50 -5.05
C GLU A 151 -24.42 8.76 -4.35
N ASP A 152 -23.65 9.57 -5.08
CA ASP A 152 -23.23 10.89 -4.62
C ASP A 152 -24.20 11.95 -5.11
N GLU A 153 -25.30 12.16 -4.40
CA GLU A 153 -26.35 13.12 -4.72
C GLU A 153 -25.81 14.55 -4.95
N LYS A 154 -24.69 14.88 -4.30
CA LYS A 154 -24.10 16.23 -4.35
C LYS A 154 -23.26 16.48 -5.60
N HIS A 155 -22.51 15.48 -6.05
CA HIS A 155 -21.53 15.65 -7.12
C HIS A 155 -21.80 14.73 -8.32
N GLY A 156 -22.86 13.92 -8.24
CA GLY A 156 -23.22 12.91 -9.24
C GLY A 156 -22.30 11.68 -9.25
N GLY A 157 -22.80 10.58 -9.79
CA GLY A 157 -22.09 9.30 -9.83
C GLY A 157 -21.98 8.61 -8.46
N ASP A 158 -21.08 7.65 -8.33
CA ASP A 158 -20.94 6.80 -7.14
C ASP A 158 -19.80 7.28 -6.24
N LYS A 159 -19.95 7.04 -4.95
CA LYS A 159 -18.92 7.22 -3.92
C LYS A 159 -18.86 5.98 -3.01
N PRO A 160 -17.76 5.77 -2.26
CA PRO A 160 -17.74 4.71 -1.26
C PRO A 160 -18.88 4.85 -0.24
N TYR A 161 -19.55 3.74 0.05
CA TYR A 161 -20.60 3.70 1.06
C TYR A 161 -20.00 3.66 2.46
N ARG A 162 -19.96 4.84 3.08
CA ARG A 162 -19.25 5.09 4.34
C ARG A 162 -19.99 4.52 5.54
N THR A 163 -19.25 4.05 6.53
CA THR A 163 -19.80 3.70 7.86
C THR A 163 -20.35 4.94 8.56
N TYR A 164 -19.61 6.05 8.47
CA TYR A 164 -19.99 7.34 9.07
C TYR A 164 -19.81 8.51 8.10
N ASN A 165 -20.67 9.49 8.19
CA ASN A 165 -20.50 10.81 7.59
C ASN A 165 -20.49 11.85 8.72
N GLY A 166 -19.31 12.33 9.09
CA GLY A 166 -19.10 13.04 10.34
C GLY A 166 -19.44 12.16 11.53
N MET A 167 -20.40 12.59 12.35
CA MET A 167 -20.90 11.82 13.52
C MET A 167 -22.12 10.94 13.20
N LYS A 168 -22.69 11.05 12.00
CA LYS A 168 -23.89 10.30 11.62
C LYS A 168 -23.52 8.95 11.05
N TYR A 169 -24.03 7.88 11.67
CA TYR A 169 -23.91 6.51 11.16
C TYR A 169 -24.72 6.35 9.86
N GLN A 170 -24.10 5.76 8.83
CA GLN A 170 -24.71 5.57 7.51
C GLN A 170 -24.98 4.09 7.20
N GLY A 171 -24.43 3.15 7.96
CA GLY A 171 -24.63 1.71 7.74
C GLY A 171 -23.73 1.09 6.66
N GLY A 172 -22.85 1.87 6.05
CA GLY A 172 -21.89 1.38 5.04
C GLY A 172 -20.62 0.79 5.64
N PHE A 173 -19.60 0.61 4.81
CA PHE A 173 -18.40 -0.16 5.12
C PHE A 173 -17.19 0.72 5.40
N SER A 174 -16.79 1.58 4.44
CA SER A 174 -15.59 2.41 4.51
C SER A 174 -15.73 3.61 3.59
N ASP A 175 -14.95 4.65 3.85
CA ASP A 175 -14.78 5.78 2.94
C ASP A 175 -13.72 5.54 1.85
N HIS A 176 -13.05 4.39 1.89
CA HIS A 176 -12.14 3.91 0.86
C HIS A 176 -12.63 2.59 0.26
N LEU A 177 -12.33 2.37 -1.02
CA LEU A 177 -12.51 1.07 -1.66
C LEU A 177 -11.32 0.17 -1.36
N PRO A 178 -11.56 -1.15 -1.14
CA PRO A 178 -10.49 -2.11 -0.92
C PRO A 178 -9.59 -2.25 -2.16
N ILE A 179 -8.31 -2.52 -1.92
CA ILE A 179 -7.36 -2.90 -2.95
C ILE A 179 -6.91 -4.34 -2.75
N ALA A 180 -6.63 -5.05 -3.83
CA ALA A 180 -6.18 -6.44 -3.80
C ALA A 180 -5.13 -6.72 -4.88
N PHE A 181 -4.26 -7.69 -4.64
CA PHE A 181 -3.43 -8.32 -5.67
C PHE A 181 -3.13 -9.77 -5.30
N ASP A 182 -2.79 -10.58 -6.31
CA ASP A 182 -2.45 -11.99 -6.12
C ASP A 182 -0.97 -12.17 -5.83
N LEU A 183 -0.67 -12.98 -4.83
CA LEU A 183 0.66 -13.48 -4.53
C LEU A 183 0.70 -14.97 -4.81
N GLN A 184 1.64 -15.41 -5.64
CA GLN A 184 1.92 -16.82 -5.91
C GLN A 184 3.08 -17.30 -5.05
N ILE A 185 2.90 -18.44 -4.40
CA ILE A 185 3.94 -19.11 -3.63
C ILE A 185 4.20 -20.45 -4.30
N ILE A 186 5.44 -20.67 -4.76
CA ILE A 186 5.87 -21.88 -5.46
C ILE A 186 6.61 -22.77 -4.47
N ILE A 187 6.07 -23.93 -4.23
CA ILE A 187 6.75 -25.00 -3.46
C ILE A 187 7.62 -25.75 -4.48
N ARG A 188 8.94 -25.77 -4.26
CA ARG A 188 9.84 -26.62 -5.02
C ARG A 188 9.84 -28.01 -4.39
N ASP A 189 9.50 -29.03 -5.15
CA ASP A 189 9.69 -30.40 -4.69
C ASP A 189 11.19 -30.71 -4.61
N ASP A 190 11.64 -31.35 -3.52
CA ASP A 190 13.04 -31.74 -3.30
C ASP A 190 13.60 -32.70 -4.37
N LYS A 191 12.78 -33.13 -5.33
CA LYS A 191 13.17 -34.01 -6.45
C LYS A 191 14.00 -33.31 -7.53
N ASP A 192 14.00 -31.97 -7.58
CA ASP A 192 14.76 -31.23 -8.60
C ASP A 192 16.24 -31.05 -8.27
N TYR A 193 16.70 -31.52 -7.08
CA TYR A 193 18.10 -31.44 -6.65
C TYR A 193 18.97 -32.67 -7.02
N CYS A 194 18.39 -33.70 -7.68
CA CYS A 194 19.10 -34.94 -8.00
C CYS A 194 19.43 -35.12 -9.50
N SER A 195 19.42 -34.05 -10.28
CA SER A 195 19.74 -34.12 -11.72
C SER A 195 20.74 -33.04 -12.14
N GLU A 196 21.95 -33.06 -11.51
CA GLU A 196 23.18 -32.51 -12.10
C GLU A 196 24.37 -33.45 -11.78
#